data_f108e084c8d8656655e2232b42e5395c
#
_entry.id   f108e084c8d8656655e2232b42e5395c
#
_cell.length_a   1.000
_cell.length_b   1.000
_cell.length_c   1.000
_cell.angle_alpha   90.00
_cell.angle_beta   90.00
_cell.angle_gamma   90.00
#
_symmetry.space_group_name_H-M   'P 1'
#
loop_
_entity.id
_entity.type
_entity.pdbx_description
1 polymer ?
#
loop_
_entity_poly.entity_id
_entity_poly.type
_entity_poly.pdbx_seq_one_letter_code
_entity_poly.pdbx_strand_id
1 'polypeptide(L)'
;MNIVGERLKELRVNARYSQKQLAELCETTQATIGRYETGVAEPPFQKLLWYADFFNVSLDYIFGRTDNPQGMQKYPAIKSALEKDGGLEALMTMCFTPGTVFNEKLKEVISQMLREVKEE
;
A
#
# COMPACT_ATOMS: atom_id res chain seq x y z
N MET A 1 20.09 0.29 11.12
CA MET A 1 18.89 1.10 10.90
C MET A 1 17.68 0.19 10.82
N ASN A 2 16.64 0.53 11.56
CA ASN A 2 15.41 -0.26 11.55
C ASN A 2 14.38 0.43 10.66
N ILE A 3 14.26 -0.03 9.43
CA ILE A 3 13.34 0.57 8.45
C ILE A 3 11.87 0.52 8.93
N VAL A 4 11.49 -0.56 9.61
CA VAL A 4 10.13 -0.70 10.13
C VAL A 4 9.84 0.43 11.13
N GLY A 5 10.70 0.63 12.11
CA GLY A 5 10.55 1.70 13.11
C GLY A 5 10.49 3.08 12.47
N GLU A 6 11.34 3.35 11.50
CA GLU A 6 11.36 4.62 10.77
C GLU A 6 10.05 4.85 10.01
N ARG A 7 9.52 3.82 9.34
CA ARG A 7 8.25 3.91 8.62
C ARG A 7 7.07 4.15 9.57
N LEU A 8 7.04 3.45 10.70
CA LEU A 8 5.99 3.64 11.70
C LEU A 8 5.99 5.06 12.26
N LYS A 9 7.17 5.59 12.56
CA LYS A 9 7.32 6.97 13.04
C LYS A 9 6.88 7.97 11.97
N GLU A 10 7.30 7.78 10.73
CA GLU A 10 6.95 8.64 9.61
C GLU A 10 5.43 8.69 9.41
N LEU A 11 4.76 7.53 9.43
CA LEU A 11 3.30 7.46 9.32
C LEU A 11 2.62 8.25 10.44
N ARG A 12 3.08 8.08 11.67
CA ARG A 12 2.52 8.78 12.83
C ARG A 12 2.71 10.30 12.71
N VAL A 13 3.93 10.74 12.44
CA VAL A 13 4.28 12.16 12.37
C VAL A 13 3.53 12.85 11.23
N ASN A 14 3.47 12.21 10.06
CA ASN A 14 2.76 12.77 8.90
C ASN A 14 1.25 12.90 9.14
N ALA A 15 0.68 12.03 9.96
CA ALA A 15 -0.73 12.10 10.35
C ALA A 15 -0.97 13.00 11.57
N ARG A 16 0.10 13.61 12.11
CA ARG A 16 0.05 14.56 13.23
C ARG A 16 -0.43 13.96 14.55
N TYR A 17 -0.13 12.70 14.78
CA TYR A 17 -0.38 12.08 16.09
C TYR A 17 0.87 12.11 16.96
N SER A 18 0.69 12.36 18.26
CA SER A 18 1.75 12.13 19.25
C SER A 18 1.87 10.61 19.51
N GLN A 19 2.98 10.19 20.09
CA GLN A 19 3.13 8.80 20.52
C GLN A 19 2.04 8.40 21.51
N LYS A 20 1.69 9.30 22.43
CA LYS A 20 0.63 9.06 23.40
C LYS A 20 -0.75 8.90 22.75
N GLN A 21 -1.09 9.77 21.80
CA GLN A 21 -2.35 9.70 21.08
C GLN A 21 -2.46 8.40 20.29
N LEU A 22 -1.40 8.03 19.59
CA LEU A 22 -1.40 6.79 18.82
C LEU A 22 -1.49 5.57 19.74
N ALA A 23 -0.81 5.59 20.88
CA ALA A 23 -0.85 4.52 21.85
C ALA A 23 -2.27 4.27 22.36
N GLU A 24 -3.03 5.32 22.62
CA GLU A 24 -4.43 5.21 23.05
C GLU A 24 -5.28 4.55 21.97
N LEU A 25 -5.10 4.94 20.71
CA LEU A 25 -5.84 4.37 19.56
C LEU A 25 -5.47 2.92 19.30
N CYS A 26 -4.19 2.59 19.51
CA CYS A 26 -3.63 1.25 19.26
C CYS A 26 -3.75 0.31 20.46
N GLU A 27 -4.35 0.78 21.56
CA GLU A 27 -4.52 0.04 22.82
C GLU A 27 -3.20 -0.46 23.40
N THR A 28 -2.22 0.44 23.46
CA THR A 28 -0.90 0.15 24.03
C THR A 28 -0.39 1.37 24.79
N THR A 29 0.87 1.37 25.20
CA THR A 29 1.48 2.48 25.96
C THR A 29 2.37 3.33 25.06
N GLN A 30 2.56 4.60 25.45
CA GLN A 30 3.48 5.49 24.76
C GLN A 30 4.90 4.89 24.69
N ALA A 31 5.36 4.28 25.79
CA ALA A 31 6.69 3.66 25.83
C ALA A 31 6.83 2.55 24.80
N THR A 32 5.77 1.76 24.60
CA THR A 32 5.75 0.69 23.59
C THR A 32 5.85 1.26 22.17
N ILE A 33 5.10 2.30 21.87
CA ILE A 33 5.19 2.99 20.57
C ILE A 33 6.61 3.51 20.35
N GLY A 34 7.20 4.15 21.33
CA GLY A 34 8.58 4.64 21.27
C GLY A 34 9.58 3.53 20.96
N ARG A 35 9.43 2.38 21.60
CA ARG A 35 10.32 1.22 21.36
C ARG A 35 10.18 0.66 19.96
N TYR A 36 8.97 0.64 19.41
CA TYR A 36 8.75 0.24 18.02
C TYR A 36 9.45 1.20 17.05
N GLU A 37 9.33 2.50 17.28
CA GLU A 37 9.89 3.52 16.39
C GLU A 37 11.42 3.57 16.43
N THR A 38 12.02 3.28 17.57
CA THR A 38 13.48 3.27 17.73
C THR A 38 14.11 1.92 17.36
N GLY A 39 13.30 0.87 17.18
CA GLY A 39 13.80 -0.46 16.90
C GLY A 39 14.23 -1.26 18.12
N VAL A 40 14.01 -0.74 19.33
CA VAL A 40 14.32 -1.46 20.59
C VAL A 40 13.42 -2.69 20.74
N ALA A 41 12.19 -2.61 20.26
CA ALA A 41 11.26 -3.73 20.24
C ALA A 41 10.66 -3.90 18.85
N GLU A 42 10.44 -5.16 18.46
CA GLU A 42 9.73 -5.47 17.21
C GLU A 42 8.24 -5.49 17.46
N PRO A 43 7.43 -4.77 16.65
CA PRO A 43 5.99 -4.84 16.79
C PRO A 43 5.49 -6.26 16.49
N PRO A 44 4.55 -6.79 17.29
CA PRO A 44 3.91 -8.05 16.94
C PRO A 44 3.14 -7.92 15.62
N PHE A 45 2.93 -9.03 14.96
CA PHE A 45 2.22 -9.11 13.69
C PHE A 45 0.86 -8.37 13.74
N GLN A 46 0.11 -8.55 14.82
CA GLN A 46 -1.19 -7.89 14.98
C GLN A 46 -1.08 -6.37 15.01
N LYS A 47 -0.03 -5.82 15.63
CA LYS A 47 0.19 -4.38 15.67
C LYS A 47 0.60 -3.84 14.30
N LEU A 48 1.40 -4.59 13.54
CA LEU A 48 1.75 -4.22 12.18
C LEU A 48 0.51 -4.17 11.28
N LEU A 49 -0.38 -5.14 11.40
CA LEU A 49 -1.67 -5.11 10.70
C LEU A 49 -2.49 -3.91 11.10
N TRP A 50 -2.53 -3.58 12.39
CA TRP A 50 -3.25 -2.41 12.87
C TRP A 50 -2.72 -1.12 12.21
N TYR A 51 -1.40 -0.95 12.15
CA TYR A 51 -0.79 0.20 11.49
C TYR A 51 -1.15 0.27 10.00
N ALA A 52 -1.06 -0.86 9.31
CA ALA A 52 -1.38 -0.93 7.89
C ALA A 52 -2.82 -0.53 7.61
N ASP A 53 -3.76 -1.03 8.41
CA ASP A 53 -5.18 -0.74 8.27
C ASP A 53 -5.52 0.70 8.67
N PHE A 54 -4.98 1.17 9.78
CA PHE A 54 -5.26 2.50 10.29
C PHE A 54 -4.75 3.59 9.35
N PHE A 55 -3.52 3.44 8.86
CA PHE A 55 -2.91 4.42 7.95
C PHE A 55 -3.19 4.13 6.48
N ASN A 56 -3.91 3.04 6.20
CA ASN A 56 -4.24 2.61 4.83
C ASN A 56 -2.99 2.52 3.93
N VAL A 57 -1.99 1.81 4.43
CA VAL A 57 -0.76 1.54 3.70
C VAL A 57 -0.50 0.04 3.65
N SER A 58 0.33 -0.39 2.71
CA SER A 58 0.69 -1.81 2.60
C SER A 58 1.75 -2.21 3.63
N LEU A 59 1.76 -3.49 3.99
CA LEU A 59 2.84 -4.06 4.80
C LEU A 59 4.18 -3.99 4.06
N ASP A 60 4.19 -4.11 2.74
CA ASP A 60 5.42 -3.96 1.95
C ASP A 60 6.06 -2.59 2.14
N TYR A 61 5.25 -1.53 2.22
CA TYR A 61 5.73 -0.20 2.52
C TYR A 61 6.34 -0.13 3.93
N ILE A 62 5.65 -0.68 4.92
CA ILE A 62 6.13 -0.70 6.32
C ILE A 62 7.47 -1.45 6.41
N PHE A 63 7.61 -2.58 5.70
CA PHE A 63 8.84 -3.36 5.70
C PHE A 63 9.94 -2.78 4.83
N GLY A 64 9.69 -1.68 4.13
CA GLY A 64 10.71 -1.03 3.29
C GLY A 64 10.96 -1.73 1.97
N ARG A 65 10.08 -2.65 1.55
CA ARG A 65 10.20 -3.34 0.27
C ARG A 65 9.80 -2.47 -0.91
N THR A 66 9.04 -1.43 -0.65
CA THR A 66 8.62 -0.44 -1.64
C THR A 66 8.55 0.93 -1.00
N ASP A 67 8.77 1.99 -1.78
CA ASP A 67 8.56 3.38 -1.35
C ASP A 67 7.13 3.87 -1.63
N ASN A 68 6.32 3.04 -2.28
CA ASN A 68 4.92 3.37 -2.56
C ASN A 68 4.03 2.90 -1.40
N PRO A 69 3.35 3.82 -0.68
CA PRO A 69 2.49 3.44 0.45
C PRO A 69 1.37 2.46 0.08
N GLN A 70 0.93 2.47 -1.17
CA GLN A 70 -0.10 1.54 -1.67
C GLN A 70 0.47 0.17 -2.05
N GLY A 71 1.78 -0.01 -1.91
CA GLY A 71 2.45 -1.26 -2.20
C GLY A 71 2.90 -1.38 -3.65
N MET A 72 3.23 -2.60 -4.05
CA MET A 72 3.66 -2.89 -5.41
C MET A 72 2.45 -3.05 -6.31
N GLN A 73 2.19 -2.06 -7.16
CA GLN A 73 1.08 -2.10 -8.10
C GLN A 73 1.58 -2.57 -9.47
N LYS A 74 1.02 -3.68 -9.96
CA LYS A 74 1.33 -4.19 -11.29
C LYS A 74 0.79 -3.27 -12.39
N TYR A 75 -0.37 -2.67 -12.17
CA TYR A 75 -1.09 -1.92 -13.20
C TYR A 75 -1.58 -0.58 -12.67
N PRO A 76 -0.65 0.34 -12.33
CA PRO A 76 -1.02 1.61 -11.68
C PRO A 76 -1.85 2.53 -12.59
N ALA A 77 -1.62 2.49 -13.90
CA ALA A 77 -2.38 3.31 -14.85
C ALA A 77 -3.85 2.92 -14.90
N ILE A 78 -4.14 1.62 -14.85
CA ILE A 78 -5.51 1.08 -14.85
C ILE A 78 -6.21 1.46 -13.53
N LYS A 79 -5.52 1.30 -12.40
CA LYS A 79 -6.07 1.65 -11.10
C LYS A 79 -6.41 3.14 -11.03
N SER A 80 -5.51 4.02 -11.47
CA SER A 80 -5.74 5.46 -11.50
C SER A 80 -6.93 5.85 -12.35
N ALA A 81 -7.10 5.19 -13.50
CA ALA A 81 -8.24 5.43 -14.38
C ALA A 81 -9.57 5.04 -13.72
N LEU A 82 -9.60 3.92 -12.98
CA LEU A 82 -10.80 3.44 -12.31
C LEU A 82 -11.24 4.32 -11.13
N GLU A 83 -10.31 5.04 -10.51
CA GLU A 83 -10.59 5.91 -9.36
C GLU A 83 -11.28 7.23 -9.74
N LYS A 84 -11.32 7.57 -11.02
CA LYS A 84 -11.96 8.79 -11.52
C LYS A 84 -13.46 8.56 -11.74
N ASP A 85 -14.28 9.62 -11.59
CA ASP A 85 -15.70 9.58 -11.91
C ASP A 85 -15.90 9.18 -13.38
N GLY A 86 -16.74 8.15 -13.59
CA GLY A 86 -16.93 7.60 -14.93
C GLY A 86 -15.71 6.86 -15.46
N GLY A 87 -14.71 6.63 -14.62
CA GLY A 87 -13.44 6.00 -15.02
C GLY A 87 -13.61 4.60 -15.58
N LEU A 88 -14.53 3.81 -15.00
CA LEU A 88 -14.78 2.44 -15.48
C LEU A 88 -15.31 2.44 -16.92
N GLU A 89 -16.31 3.28 -17.20
CA GLU A 89 -16.88 3.39 -18.55
C GLU A 89 -15.86 3.90 -19.57
N ALA A 90 -15.12 4.95 -19.19
CA ALA A 90 -14.07 5.52 -20.03
C ALA A 90 -12.97 4.49 -20.32
N LEU A 91 -12.54 3.76 -19.29
CA LEU A 91 -11.52 2.73 -19.41
C LEU A 91 -11.98 1.60 -20.32
N MET A 92 -13.22 1.12 -20.15
CA MET A 92 -13.78 0.07 -20.99
C MET A 92 -13.85 0.50 -22.47
N THR A 93 -14.31 1.72 -22.72
CA THR A 93 -14.34 2.27 -24.08
C THR A 93 -12.95 2.30 -24.71
N MET A 94 -11.95 2.80 -23.97
CA MET A 94 -10.57 2.85 -24.45
C MET A 94 -9.97 1.47 -24.65
N CYS A 95 -10.25 0.52 -23.76
CA CYS A 95 -9.73 -0.84 -23.85
C CYS A 95 -10.22 -1.58 -25.09
N PHE A 96 -11.44 -1.29 -25.53
CA PHE A 96 -12.04 -1.95 -26.70
C PHE A 96 -11.88 -1.13 -27.99
N THR A 97 -11.19 0.00 -27.95
CA THR A 97 -10.89 0.80 -29.15
C THR A 97 -9.49 0.41 -29.65
N PRO A 98 -9.39 -0.23 -30.84
CA PRO A 98 -8.08 -0.64 -31.38
C PRO A 98 -7.12 0.54 -31.55
N GLY A 99 -5.85 0.32 -31.27
CA GLY A 99 -4.79 1.31 -31.46
C GLY A 99 -4.63 2.30 -30.31
N THR A 100 -5.47 2.23 -29.28
CA THR A 100 -5.29 3.07 -28.07
C THR A 100 -4.24 2.48 -27.14
N VAL A 101 -3.64 3.34 -26.31
CA VAL A 101 -2.67 2.89 -25.29
C VAL A 101 -3.30 1.89 -24.32
N PHE A 102 -4.54 2.13 -23.91
CA PHE A 102 -5.25 1.22 -23.00
C PHE A 102 -5.56 -0.13 -23.62
N ASN A 103 -5.86 -0.15 -24.93
CA ASN A 103 -6.07 -1.41 -25.65
C ASN A 103 -4.80 -2.26 -25.65
N GLU A 104 -3.65 -1.66 -25.92
CA GLU A 104 -2.36 -2.35 -25.87
C GLU A 104 -2.03 -2.84 -24.46
N LYS A 105 -2.30 -2.02 -23.44
CA LYS A 105 -2.11 -2.41 -22.04
C LYS A 105 -3.02 -3.56 -21.63
N LEU A 106 -4.27 -3.56 -22.08
CA LEU A 106 -5.21 -4.65 -21.84
C LEU A 106 -4.67 -5.97 -22.39
N LYS A 107 -4.15 -5.95 -23.63
CA LYS A 107 -3.54 -7.13 -24.24
C LYS A 107 -2.37 -7.67 -23.45
N GLU A 108 -1.49 -6.78 -22.95
CA GLU A 108 -0.37 -7.16 -22.10
C GLU A 108 -0.83 -7.82 -20.80
N VAL A 109 -1.83 -7.23 -20.13
CA VAL A 109 -2.37 -7.73 -18.87
C VAL A 109 -2.97 -9.12 -19.05
N ILE A 110 -3.79 -9.29 -20.09
CA ILE A 110 -4.41 -10.58 -20.39
C ILE A 110 -3.35 -11.64 -20.69
N SER A 111 -2.35 -11.30 -21.50
CA SER A 111 -1.25 -12.21 -21.83
C SER A 111 -0.48 -12.64 -20.58
N GLN A 112 -0.21 -11.72 -19.66
CA GLN A 112 0.48 -12.03 -18.42
C GLN A 112 -0.37 -12.90 -17.50
N MET A 113 -1.65 -12.62 -17.38
CA MET A 113 -2.58 -13.43 -16.58
C MET A 113 -2.66 -14.87 -17.10
N LEU A 114 -2.70 -15.04 -18.43
CA LEU A 114 -2.70 -16.36 -19.04
C LEU A 114 -1.42 -17.14 -18.76
N ARG A 115 -0.28 -16.47 -18.74
CA ARG A 115 1.00 -17.08 -18.38
C ARG A 115 1.02 -17.53 -16.93
N GLU A 116 0.53 -16.71 -16.02
CA GLU A 116 0.45 -17.04 -14.59
C GLU A 116 -0.44 -18.25 -14.34
N VAL A 117 -1.56 -18.36 -15.02
CA VAL A 117 -2.47 -19.51 -14.92
C VAL A 117 -1.81 -20.79 -15.44
N LYS A 118 -1.03 -20.69 -16.53
CA LYS A 118 -0.36 -21.86 -17.11
C LYS A 118 0.80 -22.38 -16.29
N GLU A 119 1.40 -21.55 -15.45
CA GLU A 119 2.52 -21.92 -14.58
C GLU A 119 2.08 -22.64 -13.31
N GLU A 120 0.80 -22.64 -13.00
CA GLU A 120 0.23 -23.42 -11.92
C GLU A 120 -0.04 -24.86 -12.39
#